data_37838b39a9207b4af98ddcfd1f5772bc
#
_entry.id   37838b39a9207b4af98ddcfd1f5772bc
#
_cell.length_a   1.000
_cell.length_b   1.000
_cell.length_c   1.000
_cell.angle_alpha   90.00
_cell.angle_beta   90.00
_cell.angle_gamma   90.00
#
_symmetry.space_group_name_H-M   'P 1'
#
loop_
_entity.id
_entity.type
_entity.pdbx_description
1 polymer ?
#
loop_
_entity_poly.entity_id
_entity_poly.type
_entity_poly.pdbx_seq_one_letter_code
_entity_poly.pdbx_strand_id
1 'polypeptide(L)'
;MQTSLARELGTDSCRMRLRRIRSLIRKEFVQVIRDPSSIAIALVLPVFLILLFGYGLSLDVKEVPVAVVLENPTPDSTSVASAFKLSDYFRVTEVTSMQEAAKLMQDRKVDGIVRLSQDFDRQLASGGASFQLIVRGVDANRGRFIQGYAQGALSQWTNQRAISKASPSIGSVRLQSRMWFNEAVDSHYFLVPGLVVLIMTLTGALLTALVMAREWEQGTLEALFVTPVRTGEILIGKTLPYFLLGMAGLLLTASAGRFLFHVPLRGSMVVLVAVSALYLLVALGFGLFISSATRNQFVSGQIALIATFLPAVFLSGFIFDLTSVPRAVQFVSYLLPARYYVSFLQTIFLAGNVWSVIIPNCVVMVVMSLILFALTLRKTRKRLN
;
A
#
# COMPACT_ATOMS: atom_id res chain seq x y z
N MET A 1 -49.62 31.21 17.03
CA MET A 1 -49.00 32.21 16.13
C MET A 1 -47.46 32.27 16.28
N GLN A 2 -46.91 32.19 17.47
CA GLN A 2 -45.43 32.22 17.69
C GLN A 2 -44.68 30.98 17.18
N THR A 3 -45.28 29.81 17.16
CA THR A 3 -44.65 28.54 16.67
C THR A 3 -44.53 28.45 15.13
N SER A 4 -45.40 29.16 14.37
CA SER A 4 -45.30 29.20 12.90
C SER A 4 -44.20 30.15 12.43
N LEU A 5 -44.04 31.30 13.06
CA LEU A 5 -43.00 32.28 12.79
C LEU A 5 -41.58 31.71 13.08
N ALA A 6 -41.42 30.94 14.16
CA ALA A 6 -40.13 30.29 14.49
C ALA A 6 -39.75 29.19 13.47
N ARG A 7 -40.71 28.48 12.91
CA ARG A 7 -40.49 27.51 11.80
C ARG A 7 -40.14 28.20 10.48
N GLU A 8 -40.79 29.29 10.10
CA GLU A 8 -40.46 30.05 8.89
C GLU A 8 -39.07 30.69 8.98
N LEU A 9 -38.72 31.31 10.10
CA LEU A 9 -37.36 31.87 10.32
C LEU A 9 -36.27 30.78 10.30
N GLY A 10 -36.59 29.59 10.79
CA GLY A 10 -35.67 28.42 10.75
C GLY A 10 -35.46 27.87 9.33
N THR A 11 -36.50 27.81 8.51
CA THR A 11 -36.44 27.33 7.12
C THR A 11 -35.73 28.32 6.21
N ASP A 12 -35.95 29.62 6.37
CA ASP A 12 -35.27 30.65 5.60
C ASP A 12 -33.75 30.73 5.95
N SER A 13 -33.40 30.57 7.19
CA SER A 13 -32.00 30.52 7.61
C SER A 13 -31.26 29.27 7.03
N CYS A 14 -31.94 28.14 6.94
CA CYS A 14 -31.40 26.91 6.36
C CYS A 14 -31.26 27.05 4.82
N ARG A 15 -32.26 27.61 4.14
CA ARG A 15 -32.23 27.87 2.69
C ARG A 15 -31.09 28.84 2.31
N MET A 16 -30.89 29.90 3.09
CA MET A 16 -29.78 30.84 2.89
C MET A 16 -28.43 30.20 3.09
N ARG A 17 -28.25 29.29 4.05
CA ARG A 17 -27.02 28.52 4.25
C ARG A 17 -26.72 27.62 3.06
N LEU A 18 -27.69 26.85 2.58
CA LEU A 18 -27.57 25.98 1.42
C LEU A 18 -27.18 26.76 0.15
N ARG A 19 -27.79 27.92 -0.09
CA ARG A 19 -27.43 28.81 -1.21
C ARG A 19 -25.97 29.28 -1.13
N ARG A 20 -25.49 29.68 0.06
CA ARG A 20 -24.10 30.09 0.29
C ARG A 20 -23.12 28.95 0.05
N ILE A 21 -23.37 27.77 0.61
CA ILE A 21 -22.52 26.60 0.40
C ILE A 21 -22.49 26.23 -1.09
N ARG A 22 -23.62 26.22 -1.77
CA ARG A 22 -23.69 25.92 -3.22
C ARG A 22 -22.91 26.92 -4.06
N SER A 23 -22.99 28.21 -3.76
CA SER A 23 -22.23 29.25 -4.48
C SER A 23 -20.72 29.12 -4.24
N LEU A 24 -20.30 28.80 -3.01
CA LEU A 24 -18.90 28.51 -2.69
C LEU A 24 -18.40 27.29 -3.45
N ILE A 25 -19.14 26.17 -3.40
CA ILE A 25 -18.79 24.94 -4.14
C ILE A 25 -18.63 25.22 -5.63
N ARG A 26 -19.59 25.97 -6.22
CA ARG A 26 -19.52 26.33 -7.65
C ARG A 26 -18.29 27.16 -7.98
N LYS A 27 -17.97 28.16 -7.15
CA LYS A 27 -16.77 29.01 -7.30
C LYS A 27 -15.51 28.14 -7.24
N GLU A 28 -15.37 27.32 -6.20
CA GLU A 28 -14.21 26.44 -6.01
C GLU A 28 -14.09 25.40 -7.13
N PHE A 29 -15.22 24.84 -7.59
CA PHE A 29 -15.23 23.87 -8.69
C PHE A 29 -14.70 24.47 -10.00
N VAL A 30 -15.13 25.70 -10.33
CA VAL A 30 -14.60 26.43 -11.49
C VAL A 30 -13.11 26.74 -11.33
N GLN A 31 -12.69 27.08 -10.12
CA GLN A 31 -11.29 27.34 -9.81
C GLN A 31 -10.42 26.09 -9.97
N VAL A 32 -10.89 24.94 -9.46
CA VAL A 32 -10.20 23.65 -9.58
C VAL A 32 -10.02 23.22 -11.04
N ILE A 33 -11.06 23.35 -11.86
CA ILE A 33 -10.98 22.99 -13.29
C ILE A 33 -10.01 23.89 -14.07
N ARG A 34 -9.86 25.14 -13.63
CA ARG A 34 -8.96 26.11 -14.26
C ARG A 34 -7.54 26.12 -13.67
N ASP A 35 -7.31 25.37 -12.60
CA ASP A 35 -5.99 25.26 -11.98
C ASP A 35 -5.25 24.02 -12.46
N PRO A 36 -4.29 24.17 -13.40
CA PRO A 36 -3.55 23.03 -13.93
C PRO A 36 -2.72 22.31 -12.85
N SER A 37 -2.32 22.99 -11.79
CA SER A 37 -1.55 22.39 -10.70
C SER A 37 -2.40 21.41 -9.89
N SER A 38 -3.64 21.74 -9.59
CA SER A 38 -4.57 20.84 -8.90
C SER A 38 -4.90 19.60 -9.75
N ILE A 39 -5.10 19.80 -11.05
CA ILE A 39 -5.35 18.68 -12.00
C ILE A 39 -4.11 17.79 -12.10
N ALA A 40 -2.93 18.39 -12.21
CA ALA A 40 -1.68 17.63 -12.27
C ALA A 40 -1.45 16.76 -11.02
N ILE A 41 -1.68 17.33 -9.82
CA ILE A 41 -1.52 16.59 -8.56
C ILE A 41 -2.57 15.49 -8.40
N ALA A 42 -3.81 15.73 -8.82
CA ALA A 42 -4.90 14.79 -8.57
C ALA A 42 -5.05 13.70 -9.63
N LEU A 43 -4.67 13.94 -10.87
CA LEU A 43 -4.87 13.00 -11.98
C LEU A 43 -3.56 12.55 -12.62
N VAL A 44 -2.67 13.50 -12.95
CA VAL A 44 -1.41 13.16 -13.65
C VAL A 44 -0.43 12.47 -12.71
N LEU A 45 -0.24 13.01 -11.50
CA LEU A 45 0.68 12.44 -10.52
C LEU A 45 0.29 11.02 -10.08
N PRO A 46 -0.98 10.69 -9.76
CA PRO A 46 -1.42 9.32 -9.50
C PRO A 46 -1.11 8.34 -10.63
N VAL A 47 -1.45 8.71 -11.87
CA VAL A 47 -1.17 7.86 -13.04
C VAL A 47 0.32 7.68 -13.24
N PHE A 48 1.09 8.76 -13.14
CA PHE A 48 2.54 8.71 -13.25
C PHE A 48 3.16 7.81 -12.18
N LEU A 49 2.75 7.95 -10.91
CA LEU A 49 3.30 7.16 -9.82
C LEU A 49 2.93 5.68 -9.92
N ILE A 50 1.69 5.35 -10.30
CA ILE A 50 1.31 3.94 -10.44
C ILE A 50 2.01 3.28 -11.62
N LEU A 51 2.26 4.00 -12.72
CA LEU A 51 3.05 3.50 -13.84
C LEU A 51 4.53 3.37 -13.48
N LEU A 52 5.11 4.41 -12.86
CA LEU A 52 6.51 4.42 -12.46
C LEU A 52 6.83 3.28 -11.48
N PHE A 53 6.05 3.17 -10.42
CA PHE A 53 6.29 2.16 -9.40
C PHE A 53 5.72 0.79 -9.77
N GLY A 54 4.63 0.72 -10.51
CA GLY A 54 4.03 -0.54 -10.94
C GLY A 54 4.90 -1.28 -11.96
N TYR A 55 5.53 -0.57 -12.88
CA TYR A 55 6.50 -1.17 -13.83
C TYR A 55 7.94 -1.11 -13.34
N GLY A 56 8.31 -0.07 -12.59
CA GLY A 56 9.69 0.14 -12.13
C GLY A 56 10.08 -0.66 -10.87
N LEU A 57 9.11 -1.02 -10.03
CA LEU A 57 9.34 -1.83 -8.84
C LEU A 57 8.76 -3.23 -9.06
N SER A 58 9.58 -4.17 -9.50
CA SER A 58 9.26 -5.59 -9.41
C SER A 58 9.91 -6.15 -8.14
N LEU A 59 9.10 -6.63 -7.20
CA LEU A 59 9.55 -7.46 -6.10
C LEU A 59 9.59 -8.94 -6.51
N ASP A 60 9.17 -9.26 -7.74
CA ASP A 60 9.21 -10.61 -8.27
C ASP A 60 10.66 -10.99 -8.50
N VAL A 61 11.11 -11.87 -7.67
CA VAL A 61 12.41 -12.49 -7.79
C VAL A 61 12.24 -13.69 -8.71
N LYS A 62 12.10 -13.43 -10.03
CA LYS A 62 12.09 -14.47 -11.06
C LYS A 62 13.53 -14.76 -11.50
N GLU A 63 13.77 -16.01 -11.91
CA GLU A 63 15.09 -16.45 -12.40
C GLU A 63 16.25 -16.15 -11.43
N VAL A 64 16.04 -16.40 -10.13
CA VAL A 64 17.11 -16.23 -9.14
C VAL A 64 18.30 -17.07 -9.52
N PRO A 65 19.47 -16.49 -9.75
CA PRO A 65 20.66 -17.26 -10.02
C PRO A 65 21.09 -18.01 -8.75
N VAL A 66 20.99 -19.34 -8.76
CA VAL A 66 21.43 -20.19 -7.67
C VAL A 66 22.44 -21.22 -8.15
N ALA A 67 23.48 -21.47 -7.32
CA ALA A 67 24.40 -22.57 -7.54
C ALA A 67 23.90 -23.81 -6.81
N VAL A 68 23.74 -24.91 -7.52
CA VAL A 68 23.46 -26.21 -6.92
C VAL A 68 24.76 -27.02 -6.88
N VAL A 69 25.23 -27.31 -5.66
CA VAL A 69 26.48 -28.05 -5.43
C VAL A 69 26.16 -29.53 -5.37
N LEU A 70 26.66 -30.25 -6.35
CA LEU A 70 26.56 -31.71 -6.47
C LEU A 70 27.96 -32.32 -6.21
N GLU A 71 28.30 -32.51 -4.93
CA GLU A 71 29.61 -33.10 -4.55
C GLU A 71 29.71 -34.57 -4.98
N ASN A 72 28.56 -35.27 -5.02
CA ASN A 72 28.47 -36.63 -5.51
C ASN A 72 27.18 -36.77 -6.37
N PRO A 73 27.31 -36.68 -7.72
CA PRO A 73 26.14 -36.74 -8.61
C PRO A 73 25.57 -38.17 -8.63
N THR A 74 24.44 -38.35 -7.98
CA THR A 74 23.63 -39.55 -7.97
C THR A 74 22.30 -39.30 -8.68
N PRO A 75 21.52 -40.34 -9.07
CA PRO A 75 20.21 -40.14 -9.68
C PRO A 75 19.26 -39.33 -8.80
N ASP A 76 19.30 -39.51 -7.48
CA ASP A 76 18.44 -38.78 -6.54
C ASP A 76 18.90 -37.35 -6.36
N SER A 77 20.20 -37.05 -6.23
CA SER A 77 20.72 -35.68 -6.12
C SER A 77 20.56 -34.89 -7.41
N THR A 78 20.73 -35.53 -8.57
CA THR A 78 20.47 -34.93 -9.89
C THR A 78 18.98 -34.62 -10.08
N SER A 79 18.10 -35.48 -9.58
CA SER A 79 16.66 -35.25 -9.60
C SER A 79 16.24 -34.05 -8.77
N VAL A 80 16.89 -33.79 -7.62
CA VAL A 80 16.68 -32.54 -6.84
C VAL A 80 17.15 -31.32 -7.64
N ALA A 81 18.35 -31.35 -8.23
CA ALA A 81 18.86 -30.26 -9.05
C ALA A 81 17.92 -29.95 -10.23
N SER A 82 17.35 -31.00 -10.85
CA SER A 82 16.36 -30.85 -11.92
C SER A 82 15.08 -30.20 -11.44
N ALA A 83 14.62 -30.46 -10.21
CA ALA A 83 13.44 -29.80 -9.65
C ALA A 83 13.65 -28.27 -9.46
N PHE A 84 14.85 -27.85 -9.08
CA PHE A 84 15.20 -26.43 -9.07
C PHE A 84 15.29 -25.84 -10.48
N LYS A 85 15.84 -26.59 -11.44
CA LYS A 85 16.01 -26.17 -12.84
C LYS A 85 14.68 -26.04 -13.60
N LEU A 86 13.70 -26.85 -13.26
CA LEU A 86 12.35 -26.81 -13.83
C LEU A 86 11.45 -25.77 -13.15
N SER A 87 11.91 -25.16 -12.07
CA SER A 87 11.17 -24.09 -11.40
C SER A 87 11.37 -22.77 -12.12
N ASP A 88 10.28 -22.07 -12.45
CA ASP A 88 10.30 -20.73 -13.08
C ASP A 88 10.99 -19.66 -12.23
N TYR A 89 11.26 -19.96 -10.96
CA TYR A 89 11.86 -19.02 -10.01
C TYR A 89 13.38 -19.07 -9.96
N PHE A 90 14.01 -20.11 -10.49
CA PHE A 90 15.44 -20.31 -10.37
C PHE A 90 16.14 -20.43 -11.73
N ARG A 91 17.27 -19.76 -11.85
CA ARG A 91 18.27 -20.04 -12.89
C ARG A 91 19.43 -20.79 -12.26
N VAL A 92 19.45 -22.12 -12.46
CA VAL A 92 20.39 -23.03 -11.82
C VAL A 92 21.71 -23.08 -12.55
N THR A 93 22.80 -22.92 -11.81
CA THR A 93 24.17 -23.22 -12.22
C THR A 93 24.65 -24.41 -11.42
N GLU A 94 24.87 -25.55 -12.07
CA GLU A 94 25.41 -26.75 -11.41
C GLU A 94 26.93 -26.62 -11.23
N VAL A 95 27.38 -26.87 -10.03
CA VAL A 95 28.81 -26.86 -9.66
C VAL A 95 29.17 -28.10 -8.83
N THR A 96 30.42 -28.53 -8.92
CA THR A 96 30.87 -29.76 -8.25
C THR A 96 31.52 -29.51 -6.90
N SER A 97 31.88 -28.26 -6.59
CA SER A 97 32.54 -27.92 -5.34
C SER A 97 31.93 -26.70 -4.65
N MET A 98 31.94 -26.75 -3.31
CA MET A 98 31.51 -25.62 -2.50
C MET A 98 32.38 -24.37 -2.69
N GLN A 99 33.68 -24.56 -3.01
CA GLN A 99 34.61 -23.46 -3.25
C GLN A 99 34.21 -22.68 -4.51
N GLU A 100 33.85 -23.37 -5.57
CA GLU A 100 33.35 -22.77 -6.81
C GLU A 100 32.03 -22.00 -6.59
N ALA A 101 31.08 -22.61 -5.87
CA ALA A 101 29.83 -21.96 -5.51
C ALA A 101 30.05 -20.69 -4.68
N ALA A 102 30.94 -20.75 -3.69
CA ALA A 102 31.29 -19.60 -2.86
C ALA A 102 31.93 -18.47 -3.67
N LYS A 103 32.79 -18.79 -4.64
CA LYS A 103 33.38 -17.81 -5.56
C LYS A 103 32.31 -17.16 -6.43
N LEU A 104 31.36 -17.93 -6.99
CA LEU A 104 30.24 -17.38 -7.74
C LEU A 104 29.39 -16.43 -6.89
N MET A 105 29.18 -16.73 -5.61
CA MET A 105 28.45 -15.86 -4.69
C MET A 105 29.23 -14.59 -4.35
N GLN A 106 30.55 -14.68 -4.15
CA GLN A 106 31.40 -13.50 -3.96
C GLN A 106 31.44 -12.59 -5.19
N ASP A 107 31.52 -13.18 -6.38
CA ASP A 107 31.48 -12.49 -7.67
C ASP A 107 30.07 -11.94 -8.03
N ARG A 108 29.08 -12.12 -7.14
CA ARG A 108 27.67 -11.70 -7.33
C ARG A 108 27.00 -12.34 -8.56
N LYS A 109 27.46 -13.50 -8.98
CA LYS A 109 26.86 -14.26 -10.09
C LYS A 109 25.70 -15.12 -9.63
N VAL A 110 25.66 -15.49 -8.35
CA VAL A 110 24.56 -16.23 -7.73
C VAL A 110 24.13 -15.58 -6.41
N ASP A 111 22.85 -15.66 -6.10
CA ASP A 111 22.21 -15.11 -4.91
C ASP A 111 21.95 -16.17 -3.83
N GLY A 112 22.02 -17.44 -4.21
CA GLY A 112 21.87 -18.57 -3.32
C GLY A 112 22.73 -19.76 -3.71
N ILE A 113 23.04 -20.61 -2.73
CA ILE A 113 23.73 -21.89 -2.91
C ILE A 113 22.87 -22.97 -2.28
N VAL A 114 22.51 -23.98 -3.04
CA VAL A 114 21.86 -25.20 -2.56
C VAL A 114 22.92 -26.29 -2.52
N ARG A 115 23.28 -26.73 -1.32
CA ARG A 115 24.27 -27.78 -1.12
C ARG A 115 23.59 -29.08 -0.73
N LEU A 116 23.81 -30.12 -1.49
CA LEU A 116 23.45 -31.48 -1.17
C LEU A 116 24.67 -32.19 -0.56
N SER A 117 24.51 -32.79 0.62
CA SER A 117 25.63 -33.49 1.29
C SER A 117 26.06 -34.73 0.50
N GLN A 118 27.33 -35.14 0.67
CA GLN A 118 27.86 -36.37 0.05
C GLN A 118 27.05 -37.61 0.44
N ASP A 119 26.45 -37.63 1.63
CA ASP A 119 25.64 -38.71 2.17
C ASP A 119 24.14 -38.56 1.92
N PHE A 120 23.75 -37.63 1.02
CA PHE A 120 22.35 -37.29 0.74
C PHE A 120 21.49 -38.51 0.48
N ASP A 121 21.96 -39.47 -0.35
CA ASP A 121 21.20 -40.67 -0.71
C ASP A 121 21.02 -41.62 0.47
N ARG A 122 22.03 -41.79 1.33
CA ARG A 122 21.92 -42.60 2.55
C ARG A 122 20.92 -41.98 3.52
N GLN A 123 21.00 -40.68 3.72
CA GLN A 123 20.05 -39.92 4.56
C GLN A 123 18.63 -40.00 3.99
N LEU A 124 18.50 -39.97 2.67
CA LEU A 124 17.22 -40.09 2.00
C LEU A 124 16.62 -41.46 2.13
N ALA A 125 17.43 -42.52 2.07
CA ALA A 125 16.99 -43.91 2.29
C ALA A 125 16.57 -44.14 3.75
N SER A 126 17.20 -43.46 4.72
CA SER A 126 16.82 -43.54 6.14
C SER A 126 15.66 -42.61 6.53
N GLY A 127 15.13 -41.81 5.60
CA GLY A 127 13.98 -40.91 5.84
C GLY A 127 14.34 -39.53 6.46
N GLY A 128 15.65 -39.16 6.54
CA GLY A 128 16.13 -37.94 7.19
C GLY A 128 17.04 -37.06 6.33
N ALA A 129 16.87 -37.05 5.00
CA ALA A 129 17.75 -36.22 4.14
C ALA A 129 17.60 -34.74 4.42
N SER A 130 18.75 -34.06 4.54
CA SER A 130 18.85 -32.61 4.70
C SER A 130 19.65 -32.01 3.57
N PHE A 131 19.29 -30.80 3.19
CA PHE A 131 20.06 -29.94 2.28
C PHE A 131 20.32 -28.61 2.95
N GLN A 132 21.39 -27.96 2.58
CA GLN A 132 21.75 -26.66 3.09
C GLN A 132 21.46 -25.59 2.04
N LEU A 133 20.65 -24.59 2.41
CA LEU A 133 20.41 -23.41 1.59
C LEU A 133 21.17 -22.24 2.20
N ILE A 134 22.12 -21.68 1.46
CA ILE A 134 22.89 -20.50 1.83
C ILE A 134 22.42 -19.35 0.95
N VAL A 135 21.96 -18.26 1.55
CA VAL A 135 21.43 -17.09 0.82
C VAL A 135 22.27 -15.87 1.13
N ARG A 136 22.47 -15.02 0.15
CA ARG A 136 23.17 -13.77 0.36
C ARG A 136 22.32 -12.81 1.20
N GLY A 137 22.76 -12.49 2.41
CA GLY A 137 22.02 -11.74 3.42
C GLY A 137 21.97 -10.22 3.23
N VAL A 138 22.40 -9.68 2.09
CA VAL A 138 22.40 -8.22 1.82
C VAL A 138 20.99 -7.66 1.71
N ASP A 139 20.05 -8.47 1.20
CA ASP A 139 18.64 -8.15 1.11
C ASP A 139 17.82 -9.23 1.83
N ALA A 140 17.32 -8.87 3.02
CA ALA A 140 16.56 -9.79 3.86
C ALA A 140 15.25 -10.26 3.22
N ASN A 141 14.59 -9.41 2.43
CA ASN A 141 13.35 -9.76 1.74
C ASN A 141 13.63 -10.75 0.62
N ARG A 142 14.64 -10.47 -0.20
CA ARG A 142 15.08 -11.38 -1.27
C ARG A 142 15.48 -12.74 -0.71
N GLY A 143 16.19 -12.76 0.43
CA GLY A 143 16.54 -13.98 1.13
C GLY A 143 15.33 -14.83 1.54
N ARG A 144 14.29 -14.22 2.08
CA ARG A 144 13.03 -14.91 2.44
C ARG A 144 12.30 -15.48 1.22
N PHE A 145 12.27 -14.75 0.10
CA PHE A 145 11.68 -15.25 -1.14
C PHE A 145 12.43 -16.47 -1.67
N ILE A 146 13.76 -16.42 -1.72
CA ILE A 146 14.59 -17.55 -2.15
C ILE A 146 14.34 -18.78 -1.27
N GLN A 147 14.25 -18.59 0.04
CA GLN A 147 13.94 -19.67 0.98
C GLN A 147 12.54 -20.26 0.72
N GLY A 148 11.53 -19.43 0.51
CA GLY A 148 10.17 -19.85 0.20
C GLY A 148 10.10 -20.65 -1.11
N TYR A 149 10.75 -20.15 -2.17
CA TYR A 149 10.79 -20.82 -3.47
C TYR A 149 11.54 -22.17 -3.41
N ALA A 150 12.66 -22.20 -2.66
CA ALA A 150 13.42 -23.43 -2.46
C ALA A 150 12.59 -24.50 -1.72
N GLN A 151 11.84 -24.10 -0.69
CA GLN A 151 10.90 -25.00 0.00
C GLN A 151 9.80 -25.49 -0.96
N GLY A 152 9.27 -24.60 -1.83
CA GLY A 152 8.29 -24.95 -2.84
C GLY A 152 8.80 -26.01 -3.84
N ALA A 153 10.00 -25.79 -4.41
CA ALA A 153 10.62 -26.71 -5.36
C ALA A 153 10.89 -28.08 -4.72
N LEU A 154 11.35 -28.10 -3.48
CA LEU A 154 11.57 -29.34 -2.74
C LEU A 154 10.30 -30.09 -2.37
N SER A 155 9.26 -29.37 -1.97
CA SER A 155 7.98 -30.01 -1.68
C SER A 155 7.36 -30.62 -2.93
N GLN A 156 7.51 -29.98 -4.08
CA GLN A 156 7.09 -30.54 -5.36
C GLN A 156 7.88 -31.78 -5.72
N TRP A 157 9.21 -31.77 -5.56
CA TRP A 157 10.07 -32.92 -5.78
C TRP A 157 9.72 -34.10 -4.86
N THR A 158 9.54 -33.88 -3.56
CA THR A 158 9.15 -34.90 -2.59
C THR A 158 7.80 -35.52 -2.94
N ASN A 159 6.83 -34.73 -3.38
CA ASN A 159 5.52 -35.19 -3.83
C ASN A 159 5.62 -36.07 -5.08
N GLN A 160 6.39 -35.65 -6.09
CA GLN A 160 6.61 -36.42 -7.32
C GLN A 160 7.30 -37.75 -7.02
N ARG A 161 8.30 -37.74 -6.12
CA ARG A 161 8.99 -38.95 -5.70
C ARG A 161 8.07 -39.92 -4.95
N ALA A 162 7.20 -39.44 -4.08
CA ALA A 162 6.23 -40.24 -3.36
C ALA A 162 5.22 -40.95 -4.31
N ILE A 163 4.91 -40.30 -5.43
CA ILE A 163 4.03 -40.87 -6.47
C ILE A 163 4.78 -41.93 -7.31
N SER A 164 6.07 -41.69 -7.65
CA SER A 164 6.84 -42.56 -8.53
C SER A 164 7.35 -43.83 -7.85
N LYS A 165 7.64 -43.79 -6.55
CA LYS A 165 8.00 -44.96 -5.74
C LYS A 165 6.72 -45.48 -5.08
N ALA A 166 5.97 -46.32 -5.77
CA ALA A 166 4.73 -46.98 -5.31
C ALA A 166 4.97 -47.98 -4.15
N SER A 167 5.61 -47.56 -3.08
CA SER A 167 5.67 -48.27 -1.81
C SER A 167 4.78 -47.56 -0.81
N PRO A 168 3.81 -48.21 -0.18
CA PRO A 168 3.01 -47.64 0.88
C PRO A 168 3.91 -47.48 2.11
N SER A 169 4.64 -46.37 2.21
CA SER A 169 5.29 -46.01 3.47
C SER A 169 4.23 -45.51 4.42
N ILE A 170 3.89 -46.37 5.37
CA ILE A 170 3.08 -46.07 6.55
C ILE A 170 3.71 -44.85 7.22
N GLY A 171 3.03 -43.70 7.16
CA GLY A 171 3.42 -42.50 7.91
C GLY A 171 4.06 -41.36 7.17
N SER A 172 4.01 -41.28 5.83
CA SER A 172 4.43 -40.04 5.15
C SER A 172 3.43 -38.89 5.39
N VAL A 173 3.78 -38.00 6.26
CA VAL A 173 3.05 -36.70 6.40
C VAL A 173 3.29 -35.91 5.11
N ARG A 174 2.29 -35.83 4.27
CA ARG A 174 2.33 -35.05 3.04
C ARG A 174 2.16 -33.55 3.39
N LEU A 175 3.22 -32.81 3.38
CA LEU A 175 3.14 -31.34 3.54
C LEU A 175 2.61 -30.76 2.22
N GLN A 176 1.32 -30.44 2.18
CA GLN A 176 0.72 -29.72 1.06
C GLN A 176 0.80 -28.24 1.38
N SER A 177 1.90 -27.58 0.96
CA SER A 177 2.02 -26.12 1.11
C SER A 177 1.07 -25.45 0.11
N ARG A 178 0.08 -24.73 0.61
CA ARG A 178 -0.85 -23.95 -0.19
C ARG A 178 -0.73 -22.49 0.19
N MET A 179 -0.30 -21.64 -0.73
CA MET A 179 -0.35 -20.20 -0.53
C MET A 179 -1.78 -19.71 -0.69
N TRP A 180 -2.30 -19.10 0.37
CA TRP A 180 -3.62 -18.49 0.36
C TRP A 180 -3.51 -17.03 -0.12
N PHE A 181 -4.51 -16.59 -0.90
CA PHE A 181 -4.69 -15.21 -1.39
C PHE A 181 -3.80 -14.77 -2.57
N ASN A 182 -2.59 -15.27 -2.72
CA ASN A 182 -1.70 -15.00 -3.86
C ASN A 182 -1.03 -16.28 -4.33
N GLU A 183 -1.78 -17.13 -5.02
CA GLU A 183 -1.29 -18.42 -5.51
C GLU A 183 -0.18 -18.27 -6.58
N ALA A 184 -0.24 -17.17 -7.34
CA ALA A 184 0.75 -16.87 -8.38
C ALA A 184 2.03 -16.24 -7.83
N VAL A 185 2.09 -15.90 -6.52
CA VAL A 185 3.21 -15.16 -5.88
C VAL A 185 3.58 -13.89 -6.66
N ASP A 186 2.57 -13.24 -7.25
CA ASP A 186 2.75 -12.00 -8.02
C ASP A 186 2.90 -10.81 -7.08
N SER A 187 4.01 -10.09 -7.21
CA SER A 187 4.31 -8.93 -6.39
C SER A 187 3.33 -7.78 -6.59
N HIS A 188 2.71 -7.69 -7.77
CA HIS A 188 1.72 -6.63 -8.04
C HIS A 188 0.51 -6.72 -7.11
N TYR A 189 0.14 -7.94 -6.66
CA TYR A 189 -0.99 -8.13 -5.73
C TYR A 189 -0.76 -7.49 -4.37
N PHE A 190 0.50 -7.33 -3.98
CA PHE A 190 0.91 -6.64 -2.76
C PHE A 190 1.24 -5.16 -3.03
N LEU A 191 2.00 -4.89 -4.12
CA LEU A 191 2.48 -3.56 -4.46
C LEU A 191 1.35 -2.59 -4.80
N VAL A 192 0.42 -2.97 -5.68
CA VAL A 192 -0.61 -2.07 -6.18
C VAL A 192 -1.52 -1.53 -5.07
N PRO A 193 -2.09 -2.34 -4.15
CA PRO A 193 -2.85 -1.82 -3.02
C PRO A 193 -2.05 -0.83 -2.16
N GLY A 194 -0.77 -1.13 -1.91
CA GLY A 194 0.12 -0.25 -1.16
C GLY A 194 0.41 1.06 -1.90
N LEU A 195 0.64 1.02 -3.21
CA LEU A 195 0.83 2.21 -4.02
C LEU A 195 -0.42 3.11 -4.03
N VAL A 196 -1.62 2.53 -4.09
CA VAL A 196 -2.87 3.30 -3.97
C VAL A 196 -2.91 4.08 -2.66
N VAL A 197 -2.48 3.48 -1.53
CA VAL A 197 -2.40 4.20 -0.24
C VAL A 197 -1.45 5.38 -0.33
N LEU A 198 -0.24 5.16 -0.84
CA LEU A 198 0.78 6.21 -0.94
C LEU A 198 0.33 7.36 -1.85
N ILE A 199 -0.24 7.02 -3.00
CA ILE A 199 -0.76 7.98 -3.97
C ILE A 199 -1.89 8.80 -3.34
N MET A 200 -2.87 8.14 -2.71
CA MET A 200 -4.00 8.81 -2.07
C MET A 200 -3.58 9.68 -0.89
N THR A 201 -2.57 9.26 -0.12
CA THR A 201 -1.99 10.05 0.97
C THR A 201 -1.37 11.33 0.42
N LEU A 202 -0.51 11.17 -0.58
CA LEU A 202 0.23 12.28 -1.18
C LEU A 202 -0.71 13.28 -1.85
N THR A 203 -1.60 12.78 -2.73
CA THR A 203 -2.53 13.65 -3.47
C THR A 203 -3.52 14.34 -2.54
N GLY A 204 -4.12 13.62 -1.59
CA GLY A 204 -5.08 14.18 -0.65
C GLY A 204 -4.46 15.28 0.21
N ALA A 205 -3.31 15.03 0.80
CA ALA A 205 -2.63 16.00 1.65
C ALA A 205 -2.13 17.22 0.86
N LEU A 206 -1.50 17.02 -0.32
CA LEU A 206 -0.97 18.12 -1.14
C LEU A 206 -2.07 19.00 -1.73
N LEU A 207 -3.18 18.41 -2.21
CA LEU A 207 -4.28 19.17 -2.80
C LEU A 207 -4.78 20.26 -1.86
N THR A 208 -5.07 19.91 -0.61
CA THR A 208 -5.61 20.87 0.35
C THR A 208 -4.53 21.71 1.01
N ALA A 209 -3.33 21.16 1.22
CA ALA A 209 -2.23 21.91 1.80
C ALA A 209 -1.80 23.09 0.90
N LEU A 210 -1.59 22.84 -0.39
CA LEU A 210 -1.12 23.85 -1.33
C LEU A 210 -2.19 24.89 -1.64
N VAL A 211 -3.41 24.43 -1.89
CA VAL A 211 -4.50 25.34 -2.32
C VAL A 211 -4.94 26.26 -1.20
N MET A 212 -5.15 25.73 -0.01
CA MET A 212 -5.59 26.54 1.13
C MET A 212 -4.48 27.52 1.57
N ALA A 213 -3.21 27.10 1.50
CA ALA A 213 -2.08 28.00 1.82
C ALA A 213 -1.91 29.10 0.78
N ARG A 214 -2.15 28.82 -0.51
CA ARG A 214 -2.16 29.84 -1.57
C ARG A 214 -3.18 30.95 -1.28
N GLU A 215 -4.36 30.58 -0.81
CA GLU A 215 -5.39 31.55 -0.46
C GLU A 215 -5.06 32.38 0.79
N TRP A 216 -4.31 31.83 1.74
CA TRP A 216 -3.75 32.58 2.84
C TRP A 216 -2.73 33.61 2.34
N GLU A 217 -1.79 33.20 1.47
CA GLU A 217 -0.78 34.11 0.92
C GLU A 217 -1.38 35.23 0.07
N GLN A 218 -2.45 34.95 -0.67
CA GLN A 218 -3.13 35.93 -1.53
C GLN A 218 -4.13 36.82 -0.77
N GLY A 219 -4.35 36.56 0.53
CA GLY A 219 -5.33 37.32 1.34
C GLY A 219 -6.80 37.08 0.96
N THR A 220 -7.05 36.17 0.02
CA THR A 220 -8.42 35.88 -0.45
C THR A 220 -9.28 35.23 0.63
N LEU A 221 -8.65 34.51 1.56
CA LEU A 221 -9.32 33.90 2.70
C LEU A 221 -9.77 34.92 3.73
N GLU A 222 -8.98 36.01 3.92
CA GLU A 222 -9.30 37.13 4.78
C GLU A 222 -10.51 37.91 4.23
N ALA A 223 -10.56 38.12 2.90
CA ALA A 223 -11.71 38.71 2.24
C ALA A 223 -13.01 37.86 2.44
N LEU A 224 -12.91 36.53 2.49
CA LEU A 224 -14.02 35.65 2.81
C LEU A 224 -14.48 35.80 4.28
N PHE A 225 -13.59 36.09 5.21
CA PHE A 225 -13.94 36.29 6.62
C PHE A 225 -14.77 37.52 6.89
N VAL A 226 -14.67 38.55 6.04
CA VAL A 226 -15.52 39.74 6.10
C VAL A 226 -16.96 39.44 5.68
N THR A 227 -17.18 38.40 4.92
CA THR A 227 -18.51 37.99 4.49
C THR A 227 -19.30 37.25 5.61
N PRO A 228 -20.64 37.19 5.58
CA PRO A 228 -21.45 36.53 6.59
C PRO A 228 -21.41 34.98 6.48
N VAL A 229 -20.34 34.40 5.91
CA VAL A 229 -20.14 32.97 5.75
C VAL A 229 -19.45 32.40 7.01
N ARG A 230 -19.89 31.24 7.49
CA ARG A 230 -19.30 30.56 8.62
C ARG A 230 -18.05 29.76 8.21
N THR A 231 -17.05 29.64 9.09
CA THR A 231 -15.82 28.88 8.83
C THR A 231 -16.10 27.45 8.35
N GLY A 232 -17.10 26.79 8.93
CA GLY A 232 -17.50 25.43 8.49
C GLY A 232 -18.06 25.39 7.07
N GLU A 233 -18.80 26.43 6.64
CA GLU A 233 -19.33 26.54 5.27
C GLU A 233 -18.18 26.72 4.26
N ILE A 234 -17.13 27.47 4.64
CA ILE A 234 -15.91 27.64 3.84
C ILE A 234 -15.18 26.32 3.70
N LEU A 235 -14.97 25.59 4.82
CA LEU A 235 -14.26 24.31 4.77
C LEU A 235 -15.00 23.26 3.92
N ILE A 236 -16.31 23.13 4.07
CA ILE A 236 -17.11 22.22 3.26
C ILE A 236 -17.05 22.63 1.79
N GLY A 237 -17.25 23.93 1.50
CA GLY A 237 -17.21 24.46 0.15
C GLY A 237 -15.90 24.17 -0.58
N LYS A 238 -14.77 24.20 0.15
CA LYS A 238 -13.44 23.91 -0.37
C LYS A 238 -13.15 22.42 -0.44
N THR A 239 -13.46 21.68 0.61
CA THR A 239 -13.13 20.24 0.65
C THR A 239 -13.84 19.46 -0.44
N LEU A 240 -15.10 19.78 -0.74
CA LEU A 240 -15.92 18.97 -1.65
C LEU A 240 -15.37 18.89 -3.10
N PRO A 241 -14.97 19.99 -3.77
CA PRO A 241 -14.39 19.90 -5.11
C PRO A 241 -13.08 19.10 -5.16
N TYR A 242 -12.19 19.29 -4.17
CA TYR A 242 -10.92 18.54 -4.08
C TYR A 242 -11.15 17.07 -3.71
N PHE A 243 -12.17 16.78 -2.93
CA PHE A 243 -12.62 15.42 -2.65
C PHE A 243 -13.08 14.72 -3.94
N LEU A 244 -13.92 15.35 -4.76
CA LEU A 244 -14.36 14.76 -6.03
C LEU A 244 -13.18 14.57 -7.00
N LEU A 245 -12.26 15.52 -7.04
CA LEU A 245 -11.06 15.42 -7.86
C LEU A 245 -10.13 14.29 -7.38
N GLY A 246 -9.92 14.16 -6.06
CA GLY A 246 -9.14 13.05 -5.48
C GLY A 246 -9.81 11.69 -5.69
N MET A 247 -11.14 11.61 -5.63
CA MET A 247 -11.88 10.39 -5.96
C MET A 247 -11.73 9.99 -7.42
N ALA A 248 -11.66 10.97 -8.35
CA ALA A 248 -11.33 10.68 -9.75
C ALA A 248 -9.93 10.07 -9.88
N GLY A 249 -8.94 10.61 -9.16
CA GLY A 249 -7.59 10.05 -9.07
C GLY A 249 -7.57 8.62 -8.51
N LEU A 250 -8.37 8.34 -7.48
CA LEU A 250 -8.55 6.98 -6.95
C LEU A 250 -9.08 6.03 -8.02
N LEU A 251 -10.15 6.42 -8.71
CA LEU A 251 -10.77 5.57 -9.73
C LEU A 251 -9.79 5.29 -10.88
N LEU A 252 -8.98 6.26 -11.27
CA LEU A 252 -7.92 6.08 -12.26
C LEU A 252 -6.85 5.08 -11.77
N THR A 253 -6.36 5.22 -10.54
CA THR A 253 -5.34 4.32 -9.98
C THR A 253 -5.87 2.92 -9.74
N ALA A 254 -7.10 2.78 -9.23
CA ALA A 254 -7.74 1.48 -9.03
C ALA A 254 -8.01 0.79 -10.39
N SER A 255 -8.43 1.54 -11.40
CA SER A 255 -8.62 1.03 -12.75
C SER A 255 -7.29 0.59 -13.37
N ALA A 256 -6.24 1.39 -13.23
CA ALA A 256 -4.89 1.01 -13.67
C ALA A 256 -4.42 -0.28 -12.96
N GLY A 257 -4.61 -0.40 -11.66
CA GLY A 257 -4.30 -1.60 -10.91
C GLY A 257 -4.99 -2.85 -11.45
N ARG A 258 -6.28 -2.73 -11.82
CA ARG A 258 -7.06 -3.84 -12.36
C ARG A 258 -6.72 -4.18 -13.80
N PHE A 259 -6.62 -3.17 -14.70
CA PHE A 259 -6.51 -3.41 -16.14
C PHE A 259 -5.06 -3.52 -16.63
N LEU A 260 -4.10 -2.78 -16.03
CA LEU A 260 -2.70 -2.85 -16.42
C LEU A 260 -1.92 -3.94 -15.66
N PHE A 261 -2.18 -4.04 -14.33
CA PHE A 261 -1.43 -4.96 -13.46
C PHE A 261 -2.21 -6.23 -13.10
N HIS A 262 -3.42 -6.39 -13.63
CA HIS A 262 -4.28 -7.58 -13.46
C HIS A 262 -4.52 -7.97 -11.99
N VAL A 263 -4.45 -6.99 -11.07
CA VAL A 263 -4.66 -7.25 -9.64
C VAL A 263 -6.13 -7.57 -9.40
N PRO A 264 -6.45 -8.74 -8.82
CA PRO A 264 -7.82 -9.13 -8.56
C PRO A 264 -8.44 -8.26 -7.48
N LEU A 265 -9.66 -7.78 -7.71
CA LEU A 265 -10.50 -7.21 -6.67
C LEU A 265 -11.51 -8.28 -6.24
N ARG A 266 -11.23 -8.96 -5.12
CA ARG A 266 -12.11 -10.01 -4.59
C ARG A 266 -13.27 -9.46 -3.77
N GLY A 267 -13.14 -8.23 -3.28
CA GLY A 267 -14.18 -7.54 -2.52
C GLY A 267 -15.11 -6.68 -3.37
N SER A 268 -16.09 -6.05 -2.72
CA SER A 268 -17.07 -5.18 -3.37
C SER A 268 -16.44 -3.83 -3.75
N MET A 269 -16.66 -3.41 -5.00
CA MET A 269 -16.25 -2.08 -5.49
C MET A 269 -16.90 -0.94 -4.69
N VAL A 270 -18.13 -1.13 -4.25
CA VAL A 270 -18.85 -0.12 -3.43
C VAL A 270 -18.15 0.08 -2.09
N VAL A 271 -17.72 -1.01 -1.43
CA VAL A 271 -16.97 -0.94 -0.17
C VAL A 271 -15.61 -0.30 -0.38
N LEU A 272 -14.92 -0.65 -1.47
CA LEU A 272 -13.65 -0.02 -1.86
C LEU A 272 -13.81 1.50 -1.97
N VAL A 273 -14.78 1.97 -2.75
CA VAL A 273 -15.02 3.40 -2.98
C VAL A 273 -15.44 4.10 -1.68
N ALA A 274 -16.33 3.52 -0.88
CA ALA A 274 -16.81 4.11 0.37
C ALA A 274 -15.68 4.30 1.41
N VAL A 275 -14.86 3.27 1.61
CA VAL A 275 -13.77 3.35 2.60
C VAL A 275 -12.62 4.22 2.09
N SER A 276 -12.35 4.19 0.79
CA SER A 276 -11.37 5.09 0.18
C SER A 276 -11.81 6.55 0.23
N ALA A 277 -13.11 6.82 0.09
CA ALA A 277 -13.70 8.14 0.30
C ALA A 277 -13.48 8.64 1.73
N LEU A 278 -13.67 7.77 2.71
CA LEU A 278 -13.37 8.08 4.11
C LEU A 278 -11.88 8.38 4.32
N TYR A 279 -11.00 7.56 3.77
CA TYR A 279 -9.56 7.79 3.85
C TYR A 279 -9.14 9.11 3.20
N LEU A 280 -9.70 9.42 2.03
CA LEU A 280 -9.43 10.68 1.34
C LEU A 280 -9.85 11.89 2.18
N LEU A 281 -10.98 11.82 2.91
CA LEU A 281 -11.36 12.87 3.86
C LEU A 281 -10.33 13.06 4.96
N VAL A 282 -9.72 11.98 5.47
CA VAL A 282 -8.64 12.10 6.45
C VAL A 282 -7.42 12.78 5.83
N ALA A 283 -7.00 12.38 4.63
CA ALA A 283 -5.85 12.96 3.93
C ALA A 283 -6.05 14.44 3.61
N LEU A 284 -7.24 14.82 3.11
CA LEU A 284 -7.62 16.22 2.89
C LEU A 284 -7.64 17.01 4.20
N GLY A 285 -8.13 16.40 5.29
CA GLY A 285 -8.13 16.99 6.63
C GLY A 285 -6.72 17.30 7.15
N PHE A 286 -5.75 16.41 6.89
CA PHE A 286 -4.33 16.67 7.20
C PHE A 286 -3.79 17.87 6.43
N GLY A 287 -4.02 17.94 5.13
CA GLY A 287 -3.57 19.07 4.31
C GLY A 287 -4.19 20.39 4.76
N LEU A 288 -5.49 20.41 5.07
CA LEU A 288 -6.18 21.59 5.62
C LEU A 288 -5.60 22.02 6.96
N PHE A 289 -5.32 21.06 7.86
CA PHE A 289 -4.73 21.36 9.16
C PHE A 289 -3.33 21.95 9.02
N ILE A 290 -2.47 21.36 8.20
CA ILE A 290 -1.11 21.84 7.94
C ILE A 290 -1.16 23.26 7.35
N SER A 291 -1.98 23.47 6.33
CA SER A 291 -2.14 24.77 5.67
C SER A 291 -2.61 25.85 6.62
N SER A 292 -3.60 25.54 7.48
CA SER A 292 -4.09 26.50 8.49
C SER A 292 -3.03 26.86 9.55
N ALA A 293 -2.01 26.00 9.72
CA ALA A 293 -0.91 26.22 10.65
C ALA A 293 0.23 27.05 10.05
N THR A 294 0.57 26.81 8.80
CA THR A 294 1.75 27.36 8.13
C THR A 294 1.46 28.66 7.38
N ARG A 295 0.26 28.78 6.80
CA ARG A 295 -0.20 29.94 6.00
C ARG A 295 0.72 30.31 4.83
N ASN A 296 1.65 29.44 4.46
CA ASN A 296 2.62 29.60 3.38
C ASN A 296 2.59 28.38 2.48
N GLN A 297 2.45 28.57 1.15
CA GLN A 297 2.25 27.49 0.19
C GLN A 297 3.45 26.55 0.12
N PHE A 298 4.67 27.10 0.07
CA PHE A 298 5.89 26.30 -0.03
C PHE A 298 6.11 25.46 1.23
N VAL A 299 5.98 26.08 2.41
CA VAL A 299 6.14 25.41 3.71
C VAL A 299 5.04 24.37 3.92
N SER A 300 3.78 24.68 3.54
CA SER A 300 2.67 23.73 3.63
C SER A 300 2.92 22.48 2.80
N GLY A 301 3.40 22.64 1.57
CA GLY A 301 3.70 21.51 0.68
C GLY A 301 4.82 20.63 1.24
N GLN A 302 5.90 21.24 1.74
CA GLN A 302 7.00 20.48 2.35
C GLN A 302 6.57 19.73 3.61
N ILE A 303 5.84 20.38 4.52
CA ILE A 303 5.36 19.75 5.75
C ILE A 303 4.35 18.66 5.41
N ALA A 304 3.44 18.87 4.44
CA ALA A 304 2.51 17.84 4.00
C ALA A 304 3.26 16.59 3.48
N LEU A 305 4.28 16.78 2.67
CA LEU A 305 5.10 15.69 2.15
C LEU A 305 5.83 14.95 3.27
N ILE A 306 6.50 15.67 4.15
CA ILE A 306 7.30 15.06 5.23
C ILE A 306 6.39 14.41 6.30
N ALA A 307 5.30 15.07 6.70
CA ALA A 307 4.46 14.63 7.81
C ALA A 307 3.43 13.56 7.42
N THR A 308 3.05 13.46 6.14
CA THR A 308 2.04 12.47 5.71
C THR A 308 2.61 11.38 4.83
N PHE A 309 3.34 11.75 3.77
CA PHE A 309 3.83 10.78 2.79
C PHE A 309 4.99 9.93 3.33
N LEU A 310 6.00 10.56 3.96
CA LEU A 310 7.14 9.81 4.50
C LEU A 310 6.72 8.76 5.55
N PRO A 311 5.92 9.11 6.57
CA PRO A 311 5.40 8.11 7.50
C PRO A 311 4.49 7.07 6.84
N ALA A 312 3.71 7.43 5.81
CA ALA A 312 2.91 6.46 5.07
C ALA A 312 3.79 5.43 4.35
N VAL A 313 4.93 5.82 3.81
CA VAL A 313 5.89 4.90 3.16
C VAL A 313 6.49 3.92 4.16
N PHE A 314 7.00 4.42 5.30
CA PHE A 314 7.81 3.61 6.22
C PHE A 314 7.02 2.94 7.36
N LEU A 315 5.92 3.56 7.82
CA LEU A 315 5.21 3.16 9.04
C LEU A 315 3.77 2.67 8.80
N SER A 316 3.34 2.53 7.54
CA SER A 316 2.01 2.01 7.23
C SER A 316 1.90 0.49 7.27
N GLY A 317 3.03 -0.21 7.24
CA GLY A 317 3.07 -1.67 7.06
C GLY A 317 3.08 -2.10 5.59
N PHE A 318 3.25 -1.14 4.67
CA PHE A 318 3.34 -1.43 3.24
C PHE A 318 4.73 -1.99 2.86
N ILE A 319 5.81 -1.29 3.15
CA ILE A 319 7.17 -1.72 2.77
C ILE A 319 7.78 -2.61 3.86
N PHE A 320 7.61 -2.22 5.12
CA PHE A 320 8.18 -2.93 6.27
C PHE A 320 7.07 -3.56 7.11
N ASP A 321 7.29 -4.81 7.49
CA ASP A 321 6.41 -5.49 8.44
C ASP A 321 6.51 -4.80 9.83
N LEU A 322 5.38 -4.29 10.29
CA LEU A 322 5.27 -3.57 11.57
C LEU A 322 5.56 -4.47 12.78
N THR A 323 5.49 -5.80 12.63
CA THR A 323 5.85 -6.73 13.70
C THR A 323 7.36 -6.81 13.93
N SER A 324 8.14 -6.45 12.92
CA SER A 324 9.62 -6.50 12.93
C SER A 324 10.29 -5.22 13.43
N VAL A 325 9.51 -4.13 13.65
CA VAL A 325 10.07 -2.84 14.12
C VAL A 325 9.98 -2.68 15.64
N PRO A 326 10.82 -1.81 16.26
CA PRO A 326 10.77 -1.55 17.70
C PRO A 326 9.39 -1.08 18.18
N ARG A 327 9.01 -1.43 19.41
CA ARG A 327 7.70 -1.10 20.00
C ARG A 327 7.36 0.39 19.95
N ALA A 328 8.34 1.28 20.14
CA ALA A 328 8.14 2.73 20.05
C ALA A 328 7.66 3.14 18.65
N VAL A 329 8.23 2.57 17.59
CA VAL A 329 7.86 2.82 16.20
C VAL A 329 6.47 2.24 15.89
N GLN A 330 6.17 1.05 16.44
CA GLN A 330 4.82 0.46 16.35
C GLN A 330 3.77 1.40 16.96
N PHE A 331 4.06 1.99 18.13
CA PHE A 331 3.14 2.93 18.78
C PHE A 331 2.87 4.16 17.90
N VAL A 332 3.91 4.75 17.31
CA VAL A 332 3.76 5.88 16.38
C VAL A 332 2.92 5.50 15.16
N SER A 333 3.07 4.28 14.65
CA SER A 333 2.31 3.83 13.49
C SER A 333 0.79 3.77 13.72
N TYR A 334 0.32 3.62 14.97
CA TYR A 334 -1.12 3.67 15.29
C TYR A 334 -1.73 5.07 15.09
N LEU A 335 -0.93 6.13 15.11
CA LEU A 335 -1.41 7.49 14.84
C LEU A 335 -1.57 7.77 13.34
N LEU A 336 -1.10 6.86 12.47
CA LEU A 336 -1.09 7.08 11.03
C LEU A 336 -2.31 6.45 10.36
N PRO A 337 -3.14 7.22 9.68
CA PRO A 337 -4.31 6.67 8.98
C PRO A 337 -3.92 5.72 7.83
N ALA A 338 -2.75 5.92 7.24
CA ALA A 338 -2.23 5.07 6.17
C ALA A 338 -2.12 3.58 6.59
N ARG A 339 -1.78 3.29 7.86
CA ARG A 339 -1.74 1.94 8.41
C ARG A 339 -3.07 1.20 8.27
N TYR A 340 -4.16 1.85 8.65
CA TYR A 340 -5.51 1.29 8.61
C TYR A 340 -5.99 1.11 7.18
N TYR A 341 -5.62 2.05 6.32
CA TYR A 341 -6.01 2.00 4.91
C TYR A 341 -5.22 0.96 4.12
N VAL A 342 -3.91 0.74 4.41
CA VAL A 342 -3.12 -0.37 3.82
C VAL A 342 -3.76 -1.71 4.19
N SER A 343 -4.04 -1.93 5.48
CA SER A 343 -4.68 -3.16 5.98
C SER A 343 -6.04 -3.40 5.30
N PHE A 344 -6.83 -2.35 5.12
CA PHE A 344 -8.11 -2.42 4.41
C PHE A 344 -7.90 -2.78 2.93
N LEU A 345 -7.03 -2.08 2.20
CA LEU A 345 -6.84 -2.32 0.76
C LEU A 345 -6.29 -3.71 0.49
N GLN A 346 -5.29 -4.16 1.23
CA GLN A 346 -4.79 -5.52 1.11
C GLN A 346 -5.89 -6.56 1.34
N THR A 347 -6.74 -6.34 2.34
CA THR A 347 -7.85 -7.23 2.64
C THR A 347 -8.87 -7.26 1.51
N ILE A 348 -9.33 -6.11 1.01
CA ILE A 348 -10.41 -6.06 0.01
C ILE A 348 -9.94 -6.55 -1.36
N PHE A 349 -8.69 -6.32 -1.73
CA PHE A 349 -8.13 -6.82 -2.99
C PHE A 349 -7.90 -8.33 -2.95
N LEU A 350 -7.34 -8.87 -1.85
CA LEU A 350 -6.85 -10.25 -1.78
C LEU A 350 -7.81 -11.23 -1.08
N ALA A 351 -8.46 -10.80 0.01
CA ALA A 351 -9.31 -11.66 0.84
C ALA A 351 -10.82 -11.41 0.62
N GLY A 352 -11.19 -10.24 0.06
CA GLY A 352 -12.59 -9.87 -0.12
C GLY A 352 -13.15 -9.04 1.05
N ASN A 353 -14.47 -9.12 1.26
CA ASN A 353 -15.17 -8.33 2.28
C ASN A 353 -15.05 -8.97 3.68
N VAL A 354 -13.91 -8.83 4.33
CA VAL A 354 -13.68 -9.31 5.71
C VAL A 354 -14.08 -8.22 6.70
N TRP A 355 -15.36 -8.22 7.13
CA TRP A 355 -15.94 -7.18 7.97
C TRP A 355 -15.27 -7.02 9.33
N SER A 356 -14.72 -8.08 9.91
CA SER A 356 -13.96 -8.04 11.17
C SER A 356 -12.69 -7.18 11.10
N VAL A 357 -12.13 -6.99 9.91
CA VAL A 357 -10.98 -6.11 9.65
C VAL A 357 -11.43 -4.74 9.17
N ILE A 358 -12.45 -4.69 8.29
CA ILE A 358 -12.92 -3.45 7.66
C ILE A 358 -13.51 -2.49 8.70
N ILE A 359 -14.41 -2.98 9.56
CA ILE A 359 -15.14 -2.12 10.52
C ILE A 359 -14.21 -1.40 11.51
N PRO A 360 -13.27 -2.07 12.21
CA PRO A 360 -12.35 -1.39 13.11
C PRO A 360 -11.51 -0.32 12.42
N ASN A 361 -10.99 -0.63 11.23
CA ASN A 361 -10.19 0.31 10.45
C ASN A 361 -11.01 1.55 10.05
N CYS A 362 -12.27 1.37 9.64
CA CYS A 362 -13.18 2.47 9.32
C CYS A 362 -13.46 3.34 10.54
N VAL A 363 -13.74 2.74 11.71
CA VAL A 363 -14.01 3.49 12.95
C VAL A 363 -12.84 4.40 13.31
N VAL A 364 -11.61 3.89 13.24
CA VAL A 364 -10.43 4.70 13.53
C VAL A 364 -10.29 5.84 12.53
N MET A 365 -10.48 5.59 11.24
CA MET A 365 -10.41 6.62 10.20
C MET A 365 -11.51 7.70 10.36
N VAL A 366 -12.73 7.32 10.77
CA VAL A 366 -13.80 8.29 11.09
C VAL A 366 -13.37 9.18 12.25
N VAL A 367 -12.87 8.60 13.35
CA VAL A 367 -12.41 9.37 14.51
C VAL A 367 -11.27 10.32 14.12
N MET A 368 -10.29 9.85 13.36
CA MET A 368 -9.20 10.70 12.87
C MET A 368 -9.70 11.83 11.99
N SER A 369 -10.63 11.56 11.07
CA SER A 369 -11.23 12.59 10.23
C SER A 369 -11.91 13.68 11.07
N LEU A 370 -12.75 13.28 12.03
CA LEU A 370 -13.46 14.21 12.91
C LEU A 370 -12.49 15.08 13.74
N ILE A 371 -11.43 14.48 14.28
CA ILE A 371 -10.40 15.20 15.04
C ILE A 371 -9.70 16.24 14.14
N LEU A 372 -9.27 15.86 12.94
CA LEU A 372 -8.57 16.76 12.02
C LEU A 372 -9.43 17.93 11.58
N PHE A 373 -10.69 17.67 11.19
CA PHE A 373 -11.63 18.73 10.84
C PHE A 373 -11.95 19.64 12.03
N ALA A 374 -12.10 19.09 13.25
CA ALA A 374 -12.31 19.88 14.45
C ALA A 374 -11.10 20.77 14.78
N LEU A 375 -9.89 20.25 14.67
CA LEU A 375 -8.64 21.01 14.86
C LEU A 375 -8.50 22.11 13.81
N THR A 376 -8.80 21.81 12.55
CA THR A 376 -8.78 22.82 11.47
C THR A 376 -9.80 23.92 11.74
N LEU A 377 -11.04 23.58 12.13
CA LEU A 377 -12.06 24.55 12.50
C LEU A 377 -11.64 25.46 13.66
N ARG A 378 -10.99 24.90 14.67
CA ARG A 378 -10.49 25.66 15.82
C ARG A 378 -9.37 26.64 15.40
N LYS A 379 -8.47 26.22 14.49
CA LYS A 379 -7.33 27.01 14.05
C LYS A 379 -7.71 28.09 13.02
N THR A 380 -8.71 27.81 12.19
CA THR A 380 -9.24 28.72 11.17
C THR A 380 -10.32 29.67 11.76
N ARG A 381 -10.20 30.10 13.01
CA ARG A 381 -11.14 31.07 13.58
C ARG A 381 -10.99 32.44 12.91
N LYS A 382 -12.14 33.11 12.67
CA LYS A 382 -12.21 34.50 12.25
C LYS A 382 -11.60 35.40 13.37
N ARG A 383 -10.31 35.66 13.33
CA ARG A 383 -9.66 36.71 14.08
C ARG A 383 -9.09 37.66 13.06
N LEU A 384 -9.67 38.87 12.98
CA LEU A 384 -9.05 40.05 12.42
C LEU A 384 -8.04 40.47 13.49
N ASN A 385 -6.75 40.26 13.26
CA ASN A 385 -5.68 40.89 14.02
C ASN A 385 -5.36 42.21 13.34
#